data_b2340cb6ca3c37077b6f39a1421a07d7
#
_entry.id   b2340cb6ca3c37077b6f39a1421a07d7
#
_cell.length_a   1.000
_cell.length_b   1.000
_cell.length_c   1.000
_cell.angle_alpha   90.00
_cell.angle_beta   90.00
_cell.angle_gamma   90.00
#
_symmetry.space_group_name_H-M   'P 1'
#
loop_
_entity.id
_entity.type
_entity.pdbx_description
1 polymer ?
#
loop_
_entity_poly.entity_id
_entity_poly.type
_entity_poly.pdbx_seq_one_letter_code
_entity_poly.pdbx_strand_id
1 'polypeptide(L)'
;MVFLTCGLGGGTGTGVTPVLAEIAKKEDCIVIGTVTMPFEIEGARMSKAEDGLMRLRQHVDTAIVIENDKLLDIAGDMPLDQAFGVADELITTMIKGVTETISKPSLVNLDYADVQAIMNEGGVAVVGYGESDTKNKGKEAIHEALSNPLLDVEFDGANGALIHVAGGEDLTLNEINDVGQNVQNRLDPQAQVIW
;
A
#
# COMPACT_ATOMS: atom_id res chain seq x y z
N MET A 1 4.25 -0.38 15.51
CA MET A 1 3.48 -0.21 14.26
C MET A 1 2.18 -0.96 14.36
N VAL A 2 1.10 -0.39 13.87
CA VAL A 2 -0.26 -0.98 13.88
C VAL A 2 -0.84 -0.88 12.47
N PHE A 3 -1.27 -2.01 11.93
CA PHE A 3 -2.04 -2.06 10.71
C PHE A 3 -3.53 -2.19 11.07
N LEU A 4 -4.34 -1.28 10.55
CA LEU A 4 -5.79 -1.31 10.69
C LEU A 4 -6.41 -1.57 9.32
N THR A 5 -7.01 -2.76 9.15
CA THR A 5 -7.65 -3.12 7.89
C THR A 5 -9.15 -3.31 8.07
N CYS A 6 -9.95 -2.72 7.18
CA CYS A 6 -11.39 -2.89 7.19
C CYS A 6 -12.06 -2.46 5.88
N GLY A 7 -13.25 -2.99 5.62
CA GLY A 7 -14.16 -2.42 4.62
C GLY A 7 -14.95 -1.24 5.22
N LEU A 8 -14.95 -0.12 4.51
CA LEU A 8 -15.75 1.05 4.85
C LEU A 8 -17.19 0.95 4.30
N GLY A 9 -18.07 1.83 4.75
CA GLY A 9 -19.51 1.84 4.37
C GLY A 9 -20.41 1.04 5.29
N GLY A 10 -19.86 0.11 6.08
CA GLY A 10 -20.56 -0.62 7.13
C GLY A 10 -20.59 0.11 8.48
N GLY A 11 -21.10 -0.54 9.51
CA GLY A 11 -21.16 0.02 10.88
C GLY A 11 -19.83 -0.15 11.60
N THR A 12 -19.29 -1.36 11.62
CA THR A 12 -18.09 -1.71 12.42
C THR A 12 -16.83 -1.07 11.84
N GLY A 13 -16.49 -1.35 10.59
CA GLY A 13 -15.28 -0.82 9.95
C GLY A 13 -15.25 0.71 9.97
N THR A 14 -16.34 1.34 9.54
CA THR A 14 -16.45 2.79 9.44
C THR A 14 -16.43 3.49 10.81
N GLY A 15 -17.03 2.87 11.83
CA GLY A 15 -17.17 3.48 13.14
C GLY A 15 -16.02 3.19 14.11
N VAL A 16 -15.49 1.96 14.09
CA VAL A 16 -14.50 1.51 15.09
C VAL A 16 -13.08 1.83 14.66
N THR A 17 -12.77 1.70 13.37
CA THR A 17 -11.38 1.84 12.89
C THR A 17 -10.76 3.21 13.18
N PRO A 18 -11.45 4.36 12.97
CA PRO A 18 -10.89 5.67 13.35
C PRO A 18 -10.61 5.80 14.85
N VAL A 19 -11.44 5.19 15.71
CA VAL A 19 -11.24 5.20 17.16
C VAL A 19 -10.02 4.37 17.55
N LEU A 20 -9.83 3.20 16.94
CA LEU A 20 -8.63 2.39 17.16
C LEU A 20 -7.36 3.11 16.69
N ALA A 21 -7.44 3.82 15.56
CA ALA A 21 -6.34 4.64 15.06
C ALA A 21 -5.96 5.73 16.07
N GLU A 22 -6.94 6.46 16.60
CA GLU A 22 -6.72 7.47 17.64
C GLU A 22 -6.05 6.89 18.90
N ILE A 23 -6.49 5.71 19.35
CA ILE A 23 -5.90 5.03 20.51
C ILE A 23 -4.46 4.64 20.22
N ALA A 24 -4.19 4.03 19.06
CA ALA A 24 -2.85 3.60 18.68
C ALA A 24 -1.88 4.79 18.53
N LYS A 25 -2.36 5.93 18.04
CA LYS A 25 -1.56 7.18 17.97
C LYS A 25 -1.20 7.71 19.36
N LYS A 26 -2.06 7.57 20.36
CA LYS A 26 -1.76 7.97 21.74
C LYS A 26 -0.68 7.11 22.40
N GLU A 27 -0.45 5.91 21.87
CA GLU A 27 0.62 4.98 22.28
C GLU A 27 1.89 5.12 21.41
N ASP A 28 2.06 6.26 20.72
CA ASP A 28 3.19 6.58 19.85
C ASP A 28 3.48 5.51 18.77
N CYS A 29 2.44 4.80 18.32
CA CYS A 29 2.56 3.83 17.24
C CYS A 29 2.53 4.52 15.88
N ILE A 30 3.29 3.98 14.91
CA ILE A 30 3.00 4.22 13.49
C ILE A 30 1.71 3.47 13.15
N VAL A 31 0.73 4.19 12.62
CA VAL A 31 -0.59 3.63 12.28
C VAL A 31 -0.80 3.70 10.77
N ILE A 32 -0.95 2.53 10.15
CA ILE A 32 -1.26 2.38 8.73
C ILE A 32 -2.69 1.88 8.60
N GLY A 33 -3.55 2.70 7.99
CA GLY A 33 -4.92 2.33 7.67
C GLY A 33 -5.00 1.78 6.26
N THR A 34 -5.42 0.52 6.10
CA THR A 34 -5.68 -0.09 4.79
C THR A 34 -7.16 -0.40 4.68
N VAL A 35 -7.85 0.31 3.83
CA VAL A 35 -9.32 0.24 3.77
C VAL A 35 -9.80 0.01 2.35
N THR A 36 -10.93 -0.72 2.24
CA THR A 36 -11.63 -0.88 0.97
C THR A 36 -12.87 0.01 0.94
N MET A 37 -13.09 0.70 -0.18
CA MET A 37 -14.30 1.46 -0.45
C MET A 37 -15.37 0.53 -1.05
N PRO A 38 -16.66 0.74 -0.74
CA PRO A 38 -17.74 -0.03 -1.36
C PRO A 38 -17.81 0.26 -2.87
N PHE A 39 -18.51 -0.60 -3.60
CA PHE A 39 -18.81 -0.34 -5.01
C PHE A 39 -19.72 0.89 -5.16
N GLU A 40 -19.59 1.66 -6.24
CA GLU A 40 -20.45 2.81 -6.54
C GLU A 40 -21.94 2.45 -6.53
N ILE A 41 -22.26 1.25 -6.99
CA ILE A 41 -23.65 0.73 -7.01
C ILE A 41 -24.24 0.60 -5.59
N GLU A 42 -23.43 0.57 -4.55
CA GLU A 42 -23.90 0.49 -3.16
C GLU A 42 -24.40 1.85 -2.60
N GLY A 43 -24.29 2.92 -3.36
CA GLY A 43 -24.93 4.21 -3.13
C GLY A 43 -24.75 4.79 -1.73
N ALA A 44 -25.74 4.60 -0.86
CA ALA A 44 -25.71 5.15 0.51
C ALA A 44 -24.55 4.66 1.39
N ARG A 45 -23.91 3.55 1.05
CA ARG A 45 -22.69 3.07 1.72
C ARG A 45 -21.47 3.90 1.33
N MET A 46 -21.44 4.41 0.11
CA MET A 46 -20.33 5.25 -0.37
C MET A 46 -20.19 6.50 0.50
N SER A 47 -21.25 7.28 0.71
CA SER A 47 -21.19 8.47 1.56
C SER A 47 -20.75 8.17 3.00
N LYS A 48 -21.17 7.02 3.56
CA LYS A 48 -20.71 6.59 4.88
C LYS A 48 -19.22 6.21 4.87
N ALA A 49 -18.75 5.59 3.79
CA ALA A 49 -17.37 5.20 3.62
C ALA A 49 -16.47 6.44 3.52
N GLU A 50 -16.87 7.45 2.75
CA GLU A 50 -16.18 8.72 2.62
C GLU A 50 -16.04 9.46 3.97
N ASP A 51 -17.13 9.53 4.74
CA ASP A 51 -17.12 10.11 6.09
C ASP A 51 -16.19 9.34 7.03
N GLY A 52 -16.20 8.01 6.92
CA GLY A 52 -15.32 7.14 7.70
C GLY A 52 -13.85 7.33 7.34
N LEU A 53 -13.56 7.39 6.05
CA LEU A 53 -12.21 7.62 5.53
C LEU A 53 -11.67 8.99 5.96
N MET A 54 -12.50 10.03 5.89
CA MET A 54 -12.13 11.38 6.33
C MET A 54 -11.75 11.39 7.83
N ARG A 55 -12.50 10.70 8.67
CA ARG A 55 -12.19 10.56 10.11
C ARG A 55 -10.95 9.71 10.34
N LEU A 56 -10.78 8.61 9.60
CA LEU A 56 -9.61 7.74 9.73
C LEU A 56 -8.31 8.49 9.38
N ARG A 57 -8.30 9.26 8.30
CA ARG A 57 -7.15 10.06 7.85
C ARG A 57 -6.63 11.05 8.90
N GLN A 58 -7.47 11.48 9.85
CA GLN A 58 -7.04 12.36 10.94
C GLN A 58 -6.19 11.67 12.02
N HIS A 59 -6.21 10.33 12.03
CA HIS A 59 -5.61 9.53 13.09
C HIS A 59 -4.62 8.46 12.59
N VAL A 60 -4.39 8.36 11.30
CA VAL A 60 -3.37 7.46 10.72
C VAL A 60 -2.19 8.27 10.19
N ASP A 61 -1.01 7.68 10.19
CA ASP A 61 0.16 8.25 9.53
C ASP A 61 0.05 8.09 8.01
N THR A 62 -0.51 6.96 7.57
CA THR A 62 -0.67 6.63 6.17
C THR A 62 -2.02 5.95 5.96
N ALA A 63 -2.77 6.37 4.95
CA ALA A 63 -3.99 5.73 4.52
C ALA A 63 -3.81 5.11 3.12
N ILE A 64 -4.04 3.81 3.02
CA ILE A 64 -4.08 3.06 1.76
C ILE A 64 -5.54 2.76 1.47
N VAL A 65 -6.01 3.23 0.34
CA VAL A 65 -7.41 3.11 -0.06
C VAL A 65 -7.49 2.24 -1.31
N ILE A 66 -8.28 1.18 -1.23
CA ILE A 66 -8.56 0.28 -2.35
C ILE A 66 -10.03 0.49 -2.74
N GLU A 67 -10.25 0.90 -3.96
CA GLU A 67 -11.60 1.07 -4.50
C GLU A 67 -12.09 -0.25 -5.10
N ASN A 68 -13.22 -0.77 -4.58
CA ASN A 68 -13.77 -2.03 -5.07
C ASN A 68 -14.15 -1.97 -6.57
N ASP A 69 -14.49 -0.79 -7.08
CA ASP A 69 -14.80 -0.62 -8.51
C ASP A 69 -13.59 -0.97 -9.41
N LYS A 70 -12.37 -0.77 -8.93
CA LYS A 70 -11.15 -1.18 -9.65
C LYS A 70 -10.99 -2.70 -9.78
N LEU A 71 -11.63 -3.47 -8.89
CA LEU A 71 -11.69 -4.92 -9.04
C LEU A 71 -12.48 -5.35 -10.27
N LEU A 72 -13.41 -4.51 -10.76
CA LEU A 72 -14.16 -4.79 -11.99
C LEU A 72 -13.24 -4.79 -13.21
N ASP A 73 -12.21 -3.96 -13.21
CA ASP A 73 -11.25 -3.86 -14.32
C ASP A 73 -10.30 -5.08 -14.37
N ILE A 74 -10.01 -5.68 -13.20
CA ILE A 74 -9.00 -6.75 -13.07
C ILE A 74 -9.65 -8.13 -13.01
N ALA A 75 -10.78 -8.22 -12.33
CA ALA A 75 -11.39 -9.47 -11.92
C ALA A 75 -12.91 -9.51 -12.20
N GLY A 76 -13.41 -8.64 -13.10
CA GLY A 76 -14.84 -8.51 -13.38
C GLY A 76 -15.51 -9.77 -13.91
N ASP A 77 -14.77 -10.65 -14.57
CA ASP A 77 -15.26 -11.94 -15.07
C ASP A 77 -15.08 -13.09 -14.06
N MET A 78 -14.47 -12.84 -12.89
CA MET A 78 -14.26 -13.85 -11.86
C MET A 78 -15.47 -13.97 -10.93
N PRO A 79 -15.66 -15.14 -10.28
CA PRO A 79 -16.56 -15.25 -9.15
C PRO A 79 -16.23 -14.24 -8.06
N LEU A 80 -17.26 -13.70 -7.39
CA LEU A 80 -17.14 -12.60 -6.44
C LEU A 80 -16.12 -12.85 -5.31
N ASP A 81 -16.07 -14.07 -4.80
CA ASP A 81 -15.14 -14.51 -3.76
C ASP A 81 -13.68 -14.48 -4.26
N GLN A 82 -13.45 -14.84 -5.53
CA GLN A 82 -12.13 -14.77 -6.14
C GLN A 82 -11.71 -13.34 -6.44
N ALA A 83 -12.63 -12.48 -6.88
CA ALA A 83 -12.35 -11.08 -7.10
C ALA A 83 -11.93 -10.37 -5.81
N PHE A 84 -12.62 -10.61 -4.69
CA PHE A 84 -12.18 -10.11 -3.38
C PHE A 84 -10.85 -10.72 -2.93
N GLY A 85 -10.56 -11.98 -3.30
CA GLY A 85 -9.28 -12.62 -3.05
C GLY A 85 -8.09 -11.85 -3.62
N VAL A 86 -8.25 -11.16 -4.76
CA VAL A 86 -7.21 -10.31 -5.37
C VAL A 86 -6.87 -9.13 -4.46
N ALA A 87 -7.86 -8.46 -3.88
CA ALA A 87 -7.63 -7.38 -2.92
C ALA A 87 -6.97 -7.89 -1.64
N ASP A 88 -7.42 -9.04 -1.13
CA ASP A 88 -6.86 -9.66 0.07
C ASP A 88 -5.39 -10.06 -0.14
N GLU A 89 -5.03 -10.57 -1.31
CA GLU A 89 -3.65 -10.93 -1.66
C GLU A 89 -2.75 -9.68 -1.71
N LEU A 90 -3.23 -8.59 -2.32
CA LEU A 90 -2.50 -7.32 -2.35
C LEU A 90 -2.24 -6.79 -0.93
N ILE A 91 -3.28 -6.73 -0.10
CA ILE A 91 -3.16 -6.26 1.29
C ILE A 91 -2.20 -7.15 2.07
N THR A 92 -2.33 -8.47 1.92
CA THR A 92 -1.46 -9.44 2.60
C THR A 92 0.00 -9.27 2.20
N THR A 93 0.26 -9.14 0.91
CA THR A 93 1.62 -8.96 0.36
C THR A 93 2.22 -7.63 0.83
N MET A 94 1.45 -6.56 0.87
CA MET A 94 1.86 -5.26 1.39
C MET A 94 2.23 -5.35 2.87
N ILE A 95 1.35 -5.88 3.71
CA ILE A 95 1.61 -6.02 5.16
C ILE A 95 2.84 -6.89 5.40
N LYS A 96 2.96 -7.99 4.65
CA LYS A 96 4.12 -8.88 4.71
C LYS A 96 5.40 -8.14 4.31
N GLY A 97 5.42 -7.43 3.18
CA GLY A 97 6.57 -6.69 2.69
C GLY A 97 7.06 -5.64 3.70
N VAL A 98 6.17 -4.78 4.19
CA VAL A 98 6.52 -3.77 5.22
C VAL A 98 7.01 -4.42 6.51
N THR A 99 6.36 -5.50 6.95
CA THR A 99 6.75 -6.21 8.18
C THR A 99 8.10 -6.90 8.03
N GLU A 100 8.35 -7.55 6.90
CA GLU A 100 9.62 -8.24 6.62
C GLU A 100 10.78 -7.25 6.52
N THR A 101 10.57 -6.11 5.91
CA THR A 101 11.56 -5.04 5.81
C THR A 101 12.10 -4.59 7.18
N ILE A 102 11.25 -4.60 8.20
CA ILE A 102 11.63 -4.18 9.57
C ILE A 102 12.12 -5.35 10.42
N SER A 103 11.53 -6.55 10.24
CA SER A 103 11.70 -7.67 11.18
C SER A 103 12.72 -8.72 10.73
N LYS A 104 13.02 -8.78 9.44
CA LYS A 104 13.96 -9.77 8.89
C LYS A 104 15.31 -9.13 8.58
N PRO A 105 16.42 -9.83 8.90
CA PRO A 105 17.74 -9.42 8.40
C PRO A 105 17.72 -9.37 6.87
N SER A 106 18.15 -8.27 6.30
CA SER A 106 18.23 -8.05 4.85
C SER A 106 19.64 -7.59 4.47
N LEU A 107 19.91 -7.50 3.17
CA LEU A 107 21.19 -6.97 2.67
C LEU A 107 21.36 -5.48 3.03
N VAL A 108 20.26 -4.74 3.06
CA VAL A 108 20.19 -3.36 3.56
C VAL A 108 19.21 -3.38 4.73
N ASN A 109 19.74 -3.21 5.94
CA ASN A 109 18.89 -3.21 7.13
C ASN A 109 18.28 -1.82 7.31
N LEU A 110 16.97 -1.78 7.34
CA LEU A 110 16.20 -0.59 7.68
C LEU A 110 15.82 -0.64 9.15
N ASP A 111 15.88 0.49 9.80
CA ASP A 111 15.38 0.61 11.15
C ASP A 111 13.93 1.16 11.17
N TYR A 112 13.32 1.09 12.34
CA TYR A 112 11.96 1.58 12.53
C TYR A 112 11.85 3.09 12.28
N ALA A 113 12.91 3.85 12.55
CA ALA A 113 12.93 5.30 12.37
C ALA A 113 12.93 5.70 10.89
N ASP A 114 13.59 4.91 10.03
CA ASP A 114 13.58 5.14 8.58
C ASP A 114 12.17 4.98 8.01
N VAL A 115 11.48 3.90 8.39
CA VAL A 115 10.09 3.68 7.98
C VAL A 115 9.16 4.76 8.55
N GLN A 116 9.39 5.16 9.80
CA GLN A 116 8.65 6.25 10.44
C GLN A 116 8.80 7.57 9.69
N ALA A 117 10.01 7.89 9.23
CA ALA A 117 10.27 9.13 8.51
C ALA A 117 9.44 9.23 7.23
N ILE A 118 9.34 8.15 6.44
CA ILE A 118 8.49 8.12 5.23
C ILE A 118 7.00 8.18 5.58
N MET A 119 6.57 7.40 6.59
CA MET A 119 5.14 7.28 6.91
C MET A 119 4.58 8.52 7.61
N ASN A 120 5.38 9.27 8.37
CA ASN A 120 4.92 10.44 9.14
C ASN A 120 4.62 11.68 8.28
N GLU A 121 5.04 11.73 7.03
CA GLU A 121 4.72 12.87 6.18
C GLU A 121 3.23 12.99 5.85
N GLY A 122 2.47 11.98 6.23
CA GLY A 122 1.00 11.96 6.22
C GLY A 122 0.41 11.98 4.81
N GLY A 123 -0.66 11.27 4.58
CA GLY A 123 -1.34 11.37 3.30
C GLY A 123 -1.90 10.05 2.81
N VAL A 124 -2.17 10.01 1.51
CA VAL A 124 -2.57 8.82 0.79
C VAL A 124 -1.32 8.12 0.29
N ALA A 125 -1.17 6.86 0.63
CA ALA A 125 -0.15 6.01 0.05
C ALA A 125 -0.77 5.05 -0.96
N VAL A 126 0.05 4.68 -1.91
CA VAL A 126 -0.26 3.75 -2.98
C VAL A 126 0.65 2.53 -2.82
N VAL A 127 0.12 1.35 -3.06
CA VAL A 127 0.87 0.10 -2.97
C VAL A 127 0.89 -0.59 -4.32
N GLY A 128 2.06 -0.75 -4.91
CA GLY A 128 2.29 -1.55 -6.10
C GLY A 128 2.91 -2.89 -5.75
N TYR A 129 2.49 -3.92 -6.45
CA TYR A 129 3.07 -5.25 -6.42
C TYR A 129 3.33 -5.72 -7.84
N GLY A 130 4.47 -6.35 -8.04
CA GLY A 130 4.81 -6.99 -9.30
C GLY A 130 5.84 -8.08 -9.10
N GLU A 131 5.75 -9.13 -9.89
CA GLU A 131 6.66 -10.26 -9.88
C GLU A 131 7.05 -10.67 -11.30
N SER A 132 8.22 -11.26 -11.45
CA SER A 132 8.68 -11.85 -12.69
C SER A 132 9.75 -12.90 -12.43
N ASP A 133 9.74 -13.97 -13.20
CA ASP A 133 10.73 -15.05 -13.21
C ASP A 133 11.59 -15.04 -14.49
N THR A 134 11.44 -14.04 -15.34
CA THR A 134 12.15 -13.92 -16.62
C THR A 134 13.59 -13.41 -16.46
N LYS A 135 14.31 -13.33 -17.60
CA LYS A 135 15.65 -12.75 -17.62
C LYS A 135 15.67 -11.24 -17.34
N ASN A 136 14.54 -10.55 -17.51
CA ASN A 136 14.40 -9.12 -17.27
C ASN A 136 13.54 -8.86 -16.02
N LYS A 137 13.57 -9.79 -15.05
CA LYS A 137 12.69 -9.84 -13.89
C LYS A 137 12.53 -8.51 -13.14
N GLY A 138 13.63 -7.79 -12.89
CA GLY A 138 13.56 -6.51 -12.21
C GLY A 138 12.75 -5.44 -12.95
N LYS A 139 12.94 -5.34 -14.28
CA LYS A 139 12.19 -4.36 -15.11
C LYS A 139 10.72 -4.73 -15.28
N GLU A 140 10.44 -6.00 -15.44
CA GLU A 140 9.06 -6.48 -15.58
C GLU A 140 8.29 -6.34 -14.28
N ALA A 141 8.85 -6.78 -13.18
CA ALA A 141 8.23 -6.66 -11.86
C ALA A 141 7.96 -5.18 -11.48
N ILE A 142 8.92 -4.27 -11.70
CA ILE A 142 8.68 -2.85 -11.41
C ILE A 142 7.65 -2.24 -12.36
N HIS A 143 7.64 -2.63 -13.63
CA HIS A 143 6.63 -2.16 -14.57
C HIS A 143 5.23 -2.62 -14.14
N GLU A 144 5.08 -3.88 -13.74
CA GLU A 144 3.83 -4.43 -13.22
C GLU A 144 3.42 -3.71 -11.93
N ALA A 145 4.34 -3.55 -10.98
CA ALA A 145 4.07 -2.84 -9.72
C ALA A 145 3.58 -1.40 -9.95
N LEU A 146 4.16 -0.68 -10.90
CA LEU A 146 3.82 0.71 -11.22
C LEU A 146 2.61 0.87 -12.16
N SER A 147 2.15 -0.21 -12.76
CA SER A 147 1.03 -0.22 -13.72
C SER A 147 -0.20 -0.95 -13.19
N ASN A 148 -0.20 -1.33 -11.90
CA ASN A 148 -1.31 -2.07 -11.31
C ASN A 148 -2.58 -1.22 -11.33
N PRO A 149 -3.69 -1.69 -11.93
CA PRO A 149 -4.95 -0.94 -12.03
C PRO A 149 -5.60 -0.60 -10.69
N LEU A 150 -5.25 -1.31 -9.60
CA LEU A 150 -5.67 -0.97 -8.23
C LEU A 150 -5.00 0.31 -7.72
N LEU A 151 -3.99 0.82 -8.46
CA LEU A 151 -3.29 2.07 -8.21
C LEU A 151 -3.95 3.20 -9.02
N ASP A 152 -5.14 3.63 -8.65
CA ASP A 152 -5.81 4.73 -9.36
C ASP A 152 -5.37 6.12 -8.88
N VAL A 153 -4.34 6.19 -8.08
CA VAL A 153 -3.79 7.47 -7.63
C VAL A 153 -2.55 7.78 -8.47
N GLU A 154 -2.55 8.92 -9.12
CA GLU A 154 -1.32 9.47 -9.68
C GLU A 154 -0.32 9.69 -8.54
N PHE A 155 0.71 8.86 -8.48
CA PHE A 155 1.79 8.98 -7.49
C PHE A 155 2.99 9.76 -8.05
N ASP A 156 2.86 10.28 -9.26
CA ASP A 156 3.85 11.16 -9.85
C ASP A 156 4.04 12.40 -8.97
N GLY A 157 5.28 12.62 -8.54
CA GLY A 157 5.60 13.69 -7.59
C GLY A 157 5.39 13.33 -6.11
N ALA A 158 5.20 12.06 -5.77
CA ALA A 158 5.14 11.63 -4.36
C ALA A 158 6.45 11.95 -3.62
N ASN A 159 6.33 12.27 -2.32
CA ASN A 159 7.44 12.74 -1.49
C ASN A 159 8.30 11.61 -0.91
N GLY A 160 7.82 10.37 -0.95
CA GLY A 160 8.54 9.24 -0.42
C GLY A 160 8.13 7.90 -1.03
N ALA A 161 9.05 6.94 -1.01
CA ALA A 161 8.78 5.57 -1.41
C ALA A 161 9.54 4.57 -0.54
N LEU A 162 8.85 3.51 -0.18
CA LEU A 162 9.42 2.31 0.41
C LEU A 162 9.40 1.19 -0.64
N ILE A 163 10.56 0.69 -1.00
CA ILE A 163 10.72 -0.37 -2.00
C ILE A 163 11.17 -1.64 -1.30
N HIS A 164 10.34 -2.67 -1.34
CA HIS A 164 10.73 -3.99 -0.87
C HIS A 164 11.03 -4.88 -2.07
N VAL A 165 12.28 -5.34 -2.18
CA VAL A 165 12.72 -6.25 -3.24
C VAL A 165 13.09 -7.58 -2.62
N ALA A 166 12.40 -8.64 -3.04
CA ALA A 166 12.71 -10.02 -2.67
C ALA A 166 13.12 -10.80 -3.93
N GLY A 167 14.19 -11.55 -3.85
CA GLY A 167 14.66 -12.36 -4.97
C GLY A 167 15.53 -13.53 -4.52
N GLY A 168 15.87 -14.40 -5.46
CA GLY A 168 16.80 -15.51 -5.24
C GLY A 168 18.27 -15.05 -5.17
N GLU A 169 19.17 -16.02 -5.01
CA GLU A 169 20.62 -15.79 -4.96
C GLU A 169 21.20 -15.18 -6.26
N ASP A 170 20.43 -15.21 -7.33
CA ASP A 170 20.79 -14.67 -8.65
C ASP A 170 20.38 -13.19 -8.84
N LEU A 171 19.75 -12.56 -7.84
CA LEU A 171 19.39 -11.15 -7.89
C LEU A 171 20.64 -10.27 -7.89
N THR A 172 20.79 -9.45 -8.92
CA THR A 172 21.95 -8.59 -9.11
C THR A 172 21.76 -7.17 -8.59
N LEU A 173 22.85 -6.51 -8.24
CA LEU A 173 22.82 -5.08 -7.85
C LEU A 173 22.29 -4.18 -8.99
N ASN A 174 22.56 -4.53 -10.24
CA ASN A 174 22.04 -3.77 -11.39
C ASN A 174 20.52 -3.86 -11.47
N GLU A 175 19.92 -5.03 -11.23
CA GLU A 175 18.46 -5.18 -11.23
C GLU A 175 17.81 -4.37 -10.11
N ILE A 176 18.40 -4.37 -8.91
CA ILE A 176 17.92 -3.55 -7.79
C ILE A 176 18.04 -2.05 -8.12
N ASN A 177 19.17 -1.63 -8.68
CA ASN A 177 19.36 -0.24 -9.08
C ASN A 177 18.38 0.20 -10.18
N ASP A 178 18.11 -0.66 -11.16
CA ASP A 178 17.10 -0.42 -12.20
C ASP A 178 15.69 -0.22 -11.59
N VAL A 179 15.32 -1.05 -10.62
CA VAL A 179 14.06 -0.89 -9.87
C VAL A 179 14.00 0.47 -9.17
N GLY A 180 15.02 0.81 -8.39
CA GLY A 180 15.11 2.07 -7.67
C GLY A 180 15.03 3.30 -8.59
N GLN A 181 15.75 3.28 -9.72
CA GLN A 181 15.71 4.37 -10.70
C GLN A 181 14.34 4.54 -11.36
N ASN A 182 13.65 3.44 -11.69
CA ASN A 182 12.30 3.51 -12.26
C ASN A 182 11.29 4.15 -11.29
N VAL A 183 11.39 3.84 -10.01
CA VAL A 183 10.57 4.48 -8.99
C VAL A 183 10.94 5.95 -8.85
N GLN A 184 12.23 6.26 -8.66
CA GLN A 184 12.70 7.63 -8.43
C GLN A 184 12.33 8.59 -9.58
N ASN A 185 12.30 8.12 -10.82
CA ASN A 185 11.93 8.93 -11.98
C ASN A 185 10.48 9.42 -11.95
N ARG A 186 9.61 8.84 -11.13
CA ARG A 186 8.20 9.22 -10.97
C ARG A 186 7.94 10.02 -9.70
N LEU A 187 8.91 10.08 -8.79
CA LEU A 187 8.78 10.81 -7.54
C LEU A 187 9.24 12.27 -7.68
N ASP A 188 8.96 13.07 -6.66
CA ASP A 188 9.60 14.38 -6.50
C ASP A 188 11.13 14.20 -6.47
N PRO A 189 11.91 15.08 -7.12
CA PRO A 189 13.38 15.00 -7.09
C PRO A 189 14.01 15.00 -5.68
N GLN A 190 13.28 15.48 -4.67
CA GLN A 190 13.70 15.51 -3.27
C GLN A 190 13.06 14.39 -2.43
N ALA A 191 12.31 13.48 -3.07
CA ALA A 191 11.63 12.39 -2.39
C ALA A 191 12.61 11.48 -1.65
N GLN A 192 12.21 11.06 -0.45
CA GLN A 192 12.93 10.06 0.31
C GLN A 192 12.62 8.67 -0.22
N VAL A 193 13.63 7.95 -0.70
CA VAL A 193 13.49 6.56 -1.17
C VAL A 193 14.27 5.63 -0.25
N ILE A 194 13.58 4.62 0.27
CA ILE A 194 14.14 3.58 1.13
C ILE A 194 13.93 2.23 0.45
N TRP A 195 14.96 1.37 0.43
CA TRP A 195 14.93 0.06 -0.22
C TRP A 195 15.78 -0.96 0.52
#